data_acfe085e51bc1fc75b129fa56d5d20e1
#
_entry.id   acfe085e51bc1fc75b129fa56d5d20e1
#
_cell.length_a   1.000
_cell.length_b   1.000
_cell.length_c   1.000
_cell.angle_alpha   90.00
_cell.angle_beta   90.00
_cell.angle_gamma   90.00
#
_symmetry.space_group_name_H-M   'P 1'
#
loop_
_entity.id
_entity.type
_entity.pdbx_description
1 polymer ?
#
loop_
_entity_poly.entity_id
_entity_poly.type
_entity_poly.pdbx_seq_one_letter_code
_entity_poly.pdbx_strand_id
1 'polypeptide(L)'
;IMQYKILMVDDDRELLKMLNQYFTLKNYTVMIAENGIEAMEKISANPDIILLDVNMPGMDGIEVCRRIRDMVSCPIIFLTAKVEEQDRVMGLLSGGDDYVLKPFSLKELDARIIAHLKREERLHRKKEQRFYGELVIDYASKCVHIKGNALELTKLEYEIIEFLSMNPEMVFDKERIYEKIGGYDAEGDSR
;
A
#
# COMPACT_ATOMS: atom_id res chain seq x y z
N ILE A 1 8.27 -13.51 -3.71
CA ILE A 1 8.30 -12.77 -2.43
C ILE A 1 8.23 -11.31 -2.81
N MET A 2 7.17 -10.61 -2.40
CA MET A 2 7.06 -9.15 -2.60
C MET A 2 8.21 -8.49 -1.84
N GLN A 3 9.00 -7.69 -2.53
CA GLN A 3 10.10 -6.93 -1.95
C GLN A 3 9.60 -5.49 -1.76
N TYR A 4 9.35 -5.10 -0.50
CA TYR A 4 8.88 -3.75 -0.19
C TYR A 4 9.98 -2.70 -0.39
N LYS A 5 9.58 -1.51 -0.82
CA LYS A 5 10.45 -0.34 -1.00
C LYS A 5 10.31 0.60 0.18
N ILE A 6 11.41 0.90 0.85
CA ILE A 6 11.48 1.89 1.94
C ILE A 6 12.21 3.12 1.44
N LEU A 7 11.59 4.30 1.55
CA LEU A 7 12.27 5.58 1.41
C LEU A 7 12.64 6.08 2.81
N MET A 8 13.93 6.30 3.05
CA MET A 8 14.46 6.83 4.30
C MET A 8 15.00 8.25 4.07
N VAL A 9 14.50 9.20 4.85
CA VAL A 9 14.81 10.62 4.72
C VAL A 9 15.32 11.15 6.05
N ASP A 10 16.59 11.52 6.12
CA ASP A 10 17.25 12.02 7.32
C ASP A 10 18.54 12.76 6.91
N ASP A 11 18.95 13.82 7.60
CA ASP A 11 20.22 14.51 7.33
C ASP A 11 21.40 13.84 8.04
N ASP A 12 21.14 12.91 8.96
CA ASP A 12 22.16 12.08 9.61
C ASP A 12 22.58 10.91 8.72
N ARG A 13 23.70 11.09 8.01
CA ARG A 13 24.28 10.07 7.12
C ARG A 13 24.66 8.78 7.80
N GLU A 14 25.11 8.84 9.06
CA GLU A 14 25.49 7.63 9.82
C GLU A 14 24.25 6.82 10.19
N LEU A 15 23.18 7.49 10.59
CA LEU A 15 21.89 6.84 10.82
C LEU A 15 21.34 6.21 9.53
N LEU A 16 21.36 6.93 8.42
CA LEU A 16 20.92 6.41 7.12
C LEU A 16 21.73 5.19 6.70
N LYS A 17 23.05 5.19 6.89
CA LYS A 17 23.92 4.07 6.56
C LYS A 17 23.58 2.84 7.41
N MET A 18 23.38 3.03 8.71
CA MET A 18 23.00 1.96 9.64
C MET A 18 21.63 1.36 9.27
N LEU A 19 20.63 2.20 9.02
CA LEU A 19 19.29 1.77 8.60
C LEU A 19 19.31 1.04 7.25
N ASN A 20 20.11 1.55 6.29
CA ASN A 20 20.28 0.93 4.99
C ASN A 20 20.84 -0.49 5.09
N GLN A 21 21.89 -0.66 5.87
CA GLN A 21 22.47 -2.00 6.10
C GLN A 21 21.44 -2.95 6.72
N TYR A 22 20.74 -2.49 7.75
CA TYR A 22 19.75 -3.31 8.46
C TYR A 22 18.59 -3.73 7.55
N PHE A 23 17.96 -2.79 6.84
CA PHE A 23 16.80 -3.09 6.01
C PHE A 23 17.15 -3.84 4.72
N THR A 24 18.34 -3.60 4.15
CA THR A 24 18.81 -4.40 3.01
C THR A 24 19.00 -5.87 3.40
N LEU A 25 19.57 -6.15 4.58
CA LEU A 25 19.65 -7.52 5.11
C LEU A 25 18.29 -8.18 5.37
N LYS A 26 17.25 -7.38 5.55
CA LYS A 26 15.86 -7.82 5.69
C LYS A 26 15.11 -7.96 4.35
N ASN A 27 15.82 -7.86 3.22
CA ASN A 27 15.28 -7.94 1.86
C ASN A 27 14.32 -6.80 1.48
N TYR A 28 14.48 -5.61 2.07
CA TYR A 28 13.82 -4.41 1.57
C TYR A 28 14.63 -3.78 0.43
N THR A 29 13.96 -3.15 -0.53
CA THR A 29 14.61 -2.21 -1.46
C THR A 29 14.68 -0.85 -0.77
N VAL A 30 15.89 -0.40 -0.46
CA VAL A 30 16.10 0.83 0.30
C VAL A 30 16.44 1.99 -0.64
N MET A 31 15.75 3.10 -0.45
CA MET A 31 16.03 4.40 -1.07
C MET A 31 16.38 5.40 0.03
N ILE A 32 17.39 6.22 -0.21
CA ILE A 32 17.90 7.18 0.77
C ILE A 32 17.76 8.60 0.21
N ALA A 33 17.33 9.53 1.04
CA ALA A 33 17.34 10.96 0.77
C ALA A 33 17.95 11.69 1.98
N GLU A 34 18.87 12.60 1.74
CA GLU A 34 19.56 13.35 2.80
C GLU A 34 18.86 14.68 3.15
N ASN A 35 17.80 15.03 2.42
CA ASN A 35 17.02 16.25 2.61
C ASN A 35 15.65 16.15 1.96
N GLY A 36 14.79 17.14 2.23
CA GLY A 36 13.41 17.17 1.71
C GLY A 36 13.31 17.26 0.19
N ILE A 37 14.25 17.90 -0.49
CA ILE A 37 14.25 18.03 -1.96
C ILE A 37 14.48 16.66 -2.60
N GLU A 38 15.51 15.95 -2.15
CA GLU A 38 15.78 14.59 -2.61
C GLU A 38 14.62 13.63 -2.31
N ALA A 39 13.97 13.79 -1.14
CA ALA A 39 12.80 13.01 -0.81
C ALA A 39 11.69 13.19 -1.85
N MET A 40 11.38 14.42 -2.23
CA MET A 40 10.37 14.73 -3.24
C MET A 40 10.68 14.15 -4.62
N GLU A 41 11.95 14.10 -5.03
CA GLU A 41 12.35 13.46 -6.28
C GLU A 41 12.14 11.94 -6.27
N LYS A 42 12.42 11.31 -5.12
CA LYS A 42 12.39 9.84 -4.97
C LYS A 42 10.99 9.25 -4.75
N ILE A 43 9.99 10.06 -4.50
CA ILE A 43 8.59 9.61 -4.37
C ILE A 43 8.09 8.95 -5.65
N SER A 44 8.54 9.40 -6.82
CA SER A 44 8.18 8.84 -8.13
C SER A 44 8.52 7.35 -8.27
N ALA A 45 9.42 6.83 -7.43
CA ALA A 45 9.75 5.41 -7.36
C ALA A 45 8.68 4.56 -6.66
N ASN A 46 7.59 5.16 -6.18
CA ASN A 46 6.47 4.52 -5.46
C ASN A 46 6.95 3.70 -4.26
N PRO A 47 7.42 4.33 -3.17
CA PRO A 47 7.75 3.64 -1.94
C PRO A 47 6.51 3.01 -1.30
N ASP A 48 6.68 1.86 -0.65
CA ASP A 48 5.64 1.19 0.12
C ASP A 48 5.55 1.75 1.55
N ILE A 49 6.61 2.41 2.02
CA ILE A 49 6.66 3.11 3.31
C ILE A 49 7.75 4.18 3.29
N ILE A 50 7.53 5.28 4.01
CA ILE A 50 8.47 6.39 4.16
C ILE A 50 8.84 6.55 5.63
N LEU A 51 10.13 6.56 5.92
CA LEU A 51 10.69 6.99 7.21
C LEU A 51 11.22 8.42 7.03
N LEU A 52 10.74 9.34 7.82
CA LEU A 52 10.98 10.77 7.60
C LEU A 52 11.42 11.46 8.89
N ASP A 53 12.65 11.95 8.91
CA ASP A 53 13.08 12.79 10.03
C ASP A 53 12.35 14.14 10.02
N VAL A 54 11.97 14.59 11.21
CA VAL A 54 11.30 15.89 11.37
C VAL A 54 12.29 17.04 11.30
N ASN A 55 13.48 16.86 11.89
CA ASN A 55 14.42 17.97 12.13
C ASN A 55 15.52 18.04 11.06
N MET A 56 15.15 18.32 9.83
CA MET A 56 16.12 18.50 8.75
C MET A 56 16.37 20.00 8.45
N PRO A 57 17.59 20.39 8.07
CA PRO A 57 17.87 21.76 7.66
C PRO A 57 17.15 22.11 6.35
N GLY A 58 16.68 23.35 6.27
CA GLY A 58 15.97 23.88 5.11
C GLY A 58 14.49 23.51 5.11
N MET A 59 14.12 22.40 4.48
CA MET A 59 12.75 21.87 4.49
C MET A 59 12.63 20.77 5.55
N ASP A 60 11.86 21.05 6.61
CA ASP A 60 11.63 20.08 7.67
C ASP A 60 10.71 18.91 7.21
N GLY A 61 10.71 17.81 7.98
CA GLY A 61 9.96 16.64 7.60
C GLY A 61 8.43 16.84 7.62
N ILE A 62 7.91 17.75 8.44
CA ILE A 62 6.48 18.06 8.48
C ILE A 62 6.06 18.74 7.18
N GLU A 63 6.87 19.68 6.68
CA GLU A 63 6.62 20.35 5.40
C GLU A 63 6.76 19.37 4.23
N VAL A 64 7.77 18.48 4.26
CA VAL A 64 7.89 17.38 3.27
C VAL A 64 6.62 16.53 3.27
N CYS A 65 6.19 16.05 4.43
CA CYS A 65 4.99 15.23 4.56
C CYS A 65 3.75 15.92 3.97
N ARG A 66 3.55 17.20 4.31
CA ARG A 66 2.41 17.98 3.80
C ARG A 66 2.40 18.07 2.28
N ARG A 67 3.58 18.25 1.65
CA ARG A 67 3.70 18.34 0.19
C ARG A 67 3.49 17.01 -0.53
N ILE A 68 3.95 15.92 0.08
CA ILE A 68 3.88 14.60 -0.57
C ILE A 68 2.59 13.83 -0.28
N ARG A 69 1.84 14.20 0.77
CA ARG A 69 0.72 13.39 1.25
C ARG A 69 -0.35 13.11 0.20
N ASP A 70 -0.67 14.09 -0.64
CA ASP A 70 -1.64 13.92 -1.72
C ASP A 70 -1.09 13.12 -2.92
N MET A 71 0.24 12.92 -2.96
CA MET A 71 0.93 12.22 -4.05
C MET A 71 1.18 10.74 -3.73
N VAL A 72 1.19 10.37 -2.43
CA VAL A 72 1.48 9.00 -1.97
C VAL A 72 0.38 8.49 -1.06
N SER A 73 0.03 7.22 -1.19
CA SER A 73 -0.90 6.54 -0.28
C SER A 73 -0.20 5.70 0.79
N CYS A 74 1.11 5.49 0.65
CA CYS A 74 1.89 4.68 1.58
C CYS A 74 2.00 5.32 2.97
N PRO A 75 2.23 4.53 4.03
CA PRO A 75 2.45 5.04 5.37
C PRO A 75 3.70 5.91 5.47
N ILE A 76 3.60 7.00 6.25
CA ILE A 76 4.71 7.89 6.59
C ILE A 76 4.93 7.79 8.10
N ILE A 77 6.09 7.31 8.51
CA ILE A 77 6.53 7.22 9.91
C ILE A 77 7.54 8.31 10.17
N PHE A 78 7.22 9.21 11.08
CA PHE A 78 8.18 10.22 11.51
C PHE A 78 9.22 9.64 12.48
N LEU A 79 10.49 9.96 12.24
CA LEU A 79 11.60 9.71 13.18
C LEU A 79 12.00 11.07 13.77
N THR A 80 12.04 11.21 15.10
CA THR A 80 12.29 12.53 15.70
C THR A 80 12.95 12.46 17.05
N ALA A 81 13.81 13.43 17.35
CA ALA A 81 14.31 13.70 18.68
C ALA A 81 13.36 14.57 19.55
N LYS A 82 12.31 15.14 18.95
CA LYS A 82 11.37 16.03 19.64
C LYS A 82 10.39 15.25 20.50
N VAL A 83 10.32 15.62 21.78
CA VAL A 83 9.50 14.99 22.81
C VAL A 83 8.20 15.77 23.04
N GLU A 84 8.09 17.02 22.54
CA GLU A 84 6.95 17.89 22.81
C GLU A 84 5.67 17.34 22.16
N GLU A 85 4.61 17.28 22.96
CA GLU A 85 3.32 16.76 22.54
C GLU A 85 2.74 17.52 21.34
N GLN A 86 3.00 18.84 21.27
CA GLN A 86 2.54 19.70 20.19
C GLN A 86 3.16 19.29 18.84
N ASP A 87 4.45 18.98 18.80
CA ASP A 87 5.13 18.56 17.57
C ASP A 87 4.60 17.20 17.05
N ARG A 88 4.25 16.29 17.96
CA ARG A 88 3.64 14.99 17.61
C ARG A 88 2.24 15.18 17.03
N VAL A 89 1.43 16.04 17.64
CA VAL A 89 0.09 16.38 17.16
C VAL A 89 0.17 17.02 15.77
N MET A 90 1.08 17.96 15.58
CA MET A 90 1.29 18.61 14.27
C MET A 90 1.75 17.63 13.20
N GLY A 91 2.64 16.69 13.53
CA GLY A 91 3.08 15.65 12.60
C GLY A 91 1.92 14.74 12.14
N LEU A 92 1.09 14.28 13.07
CA LEU A 92 -0.08 13.47 12.72
C LEU A 92 -1.12 14.26 11.92
N LEU A 93 -1.37 15.52 12.27
CA LEU A 93 -2.28 16.40 11.52
C LEU A 93 -1.77 16.74 10.12
N SER A 94 -0.46 16.69 9.88
CA SER A 94 0.13 16.89 8.54
C SER A 94 0.03 15.66 7.62
N GLY A 95 -0.54 14.55 8.12
CA GLY A 95 -0.76 13.33 7.35
C GLY A 95 0.23 12.19 7.64
N GLY A 96 1.01 12.29 8.71
CA GLY A 96 1.83 11.17 9.19
C GLY A 96 0.97 10.07 9.82
N ASP A 97 1.41 8.82 9.67
CA ASP A 97 0.69 7.64 10.15
C ASP A 97 1.21 7.11 11.48
N ASP A 98 2.47 7.40 11.83
CA ASP A 98 3.10 6.99 13.10
C ASP A 98 4.28 7.90 13.45
N TYR A 99 4.76 7.74 14.69
CA TYR A 99 5.81 8.56 15.26
C TYR A 99 6.75 7.72 16.10
N VAL A 100 8.06 7.79 15.82
CA VAL A 100 9.11 7.05 16.53
C VAL A 100 10.13 8.03 17.10
N LEU A 101 10.32 7.97 18.41
CA LEU A 101 11.28 8.85 19.11
C LEU A 101 12.70 8.31 18.96
N LYS A 102 13.64 9.19 18.63
CA LYS A 102 15.10 8.95 18.70
C LYS A 102 15.58 9.14 20.15
N PRO A 103 16.40 8.23 20.71
CA PRO A 103 16.93 7.01 20.10
C PRO A 103 15.91 5.86 20.12
N PHE A 104 15.88 5.06 19.07
CA PHE A 104 14.97 3.92 18.92
C PHE A 104 15.74 2.59 18.73
N SER A 105 15.06 1.51 19.01
CA SER A 105 15.54 0.16 18.68
C SER A 105 15.23 -0.17 17.22
N LEU A 106 16.20 -0.70 16.46
CA LEU A 106 15.97 -1.20 15.09
C LEU A 106 14.88 -2.27 15.04
N LYS A 107 14.78 -3.11 16.07
CA LYS A 107 13.74 -4.14 16.18
C LYS A 107 12.34 -3.52 16.36
N GLU A 108 12.24 -2.44 17.15
CA GLU A 108 10.98 -1.72 17.33
C GLU A 108 10.55 -1.05 16.03
N LEU A 109 11.47 -0.34 15.37
CA LEU A 109 11.19 0.31 14.08
C LEU A 109 10.75 -0.71 13.02
N ASP A 110 11.43 -1.84 12.88
CA ASP A 110 11.07 -2.93 11.98
C ASP A 110 9.66 -3.49 12.28
N ALA A 111 9.34 -3.70 13.56
CA ALA A 111 8.01 -4.18 13.95
C ALA A 111 6.89 -3.19 13.57
N ARG A 112 7.13 -1.88 13.71
CA ARG A 112 6.18 -0.83 13.30
C ARG A 112 6.02 -0.80 11.79
N ILE A 113 7.12 -0.86 11.03
CA ILE A 113 7.10 -0.93 9.56
C ILE A 113 6.26 -2.12 9.10
N ILE A 114 6.52 -3.31 9.65
CA ILE A 114 5.76 -4.53 9.32
C ILE A 114 4.27 -4.36 9.65
N ALA A 115 3.94 -3.74 10.78
CA ALA A 115 2.54 -3.52 11.18
C ALA A 115 1.80 -2.60 10.20
N HIS A 116 2.44 -1.51 9.76
CA HIS A 116 1.88 -0.59 8.77
C HIS A 116 1.73 -1.26 7.40
N LEU A 117 2.76 -1.93 6.88
CA LEU A 117 2.70 -2.65 5.60
C LEU A 117 1.57 -3.69 5.59
N LYS A 118 1.44 -4.49 6.65
CA LYS A 118 0.35 -5.46 6.78
C LYS A 118 -1.04 -4.80 6.88
N ARG A 119 -1.12 -3.59 7.45
CA ARG A 119 -2.37 -2.81 7.47
C ARG A 119 -2.76 -2.39 6.07
N GLU A 120 -1.81 -1.87 5.29
CA GLU A 120 -2.03 -1.47 3.89
C GLU A 120 -2.45 -2.66 3.03
N GLU A 121 -1.77 -3.80 3.13
CA GLU A 121 -2.17 -5.03 2.44
C GLU A 121 -3.62 -5.43 2.75
N ARG A 122 -4.03 -5.34 4.03
CA ARG A 122 -5.42 -5.65 4.42
C ARG A 122 -6.42 -4.66 3.84
N LEU A 123 -6.06 -3.37 3.76
CA LEU A 123 -6.92 -2.34 3.16
C LEU A 123 -7.04 -2.54 1.65
N HIS A 124 -5.95 -2.88 0.97
CA HIS A 124 -5.97 -3.23 -0.45
C HIS A 124 -6.83 -4.46 -0.70
N ARG A 125 -6.65 -5.55 0.05
CA ARG A 125 -7.51 -6.74 -0.08
C ARG A 125 -8.99 -6.43 0.13
N LYS A 126 -9.33 -5.58 1.11
CA LYS A 126 -10.73 -5.18 1.33
C LYS A 126 -11.31 -4.38 0.17
N LYS A 127 -10.49 -3.57 -0.53
CA LYS A 127 -10.92 -2.85 -1.74
C LYS A 127 -11.13 -3.80 -2.93
N GLU A 128 -10.40 -4.91 -2.93
CA GLU A 128 -10.47 -5.95 -3.96
C GLU A 128 -11.51 -7.03 -3.67
N GLN A 129 -12.20 -6.96 -2.53
CA GLN A 129 -13.26 -7.88 -2.15
C GLN A 129 -14.60 -7.16 -2.07
N ARG A 130 -15.65 -7.82 -2.56
CA ARG A 130 -17.05 -7.40 -2.35
C ARG A 130 -17.82 -8.45 -1.59
N PHE A 131 -18.64 -7.98 -0.66
CA PHE A 131 -19.44 -8.80 0.23
C PHE A 131 -20.94 -8.62 -0.11
N TYR A 132 -21.61 -9.74 -0.39
CA TYR A 132 -23.05 -9.80 -0.63
C TYR A 132 -23.65 -10.84 0.34
N GLY A 133 -23.87 -10.42 1.60
CA GLY A 133 -24.24 -11.34 2.67
C GLY A 133 -23.15 -12.39 2.93
N GLU A 134 -23.47 -13.66 2.69
CA GLU A 134 -22.52 -14.79 2.85
C GLU A 134 -21.62 -15.01 1.63
N LEU A 135 -21.91 -14.34 0.51
CA LEU A 135 -21.10 -14.39 -0.71
C LEU A 135 -19.97 -13.35 -0.64
N VAL A 136 -18.76 -13.77 -0.93
CA VAL A 136 -17.58 -12.92 -1.02
C VAL A 136 -16.92 -13.13 -2.39
N ILE A 137 -16.74 -12.05 -3.13
CA ILE A 137 -16.02 -12.05 -4.41
C ILE A 137 -14.66 -11.40 -4.16
N ASP A 138 -13.60 -12.13 -4.39
CA ASP A 138 -12.21 -11.66 -4.28
C ASP A 138 -11.66 -11.48 -5.70
N TYR A 139 -11.53 -10.22 -6.12
CA TYR A 139 -11.08 -9.86 -7.47
C TYR A 139 -9.57 -10.05 -7.66
N ALA A 140 -8.78 -9.95 -6.59
CA ALA A 140 -7.34 -10.15 -6.66
C ALA A 140 -6.96 -11.61 -6.91
N SER A 141 -7.59 -12.52 -6.15
CA SER A 141 -7.36 -13.96 -6.30
C SER A 141 -8.27 -14.61 -7.35
N LYS A 142 -9.22 -13.86 -7.92
CA LYS A 142 -10.26 -14.36 -8.84
C LYS A 142 -11.04 -15.54 -8.27
N CYS A 143 -11.39 -15.45 -7.00
CA CYS A 143 -12.11 -16.47 -6.25
C CYS A 143 -13.44 -15.95 -5.72
N VAL A 144 -14.41 -16.86 -5.64
CA VAL A 144 -15.70 -16.60 -4.99
C VAL A 144 -15.88 -17.56 -3.83
N HIS A 145 -16.33 -17.03 -2.70
CA HIS A 145 -16.58 -17.82 -1.49
C HIS A 145 -18.04 -17.69 -1.07
N ILE A 146 -18.63 -18.78 -0.61
CA ILE A 146 -19.94 -18.81 0.07
C ILE A 146 -19.75 -19.44 1.44
N LYS A 147 -20.18 -18.73 2.49
CA LYS A 147 -20.04 -19.18 3.89
C LYS A 147 -18.60 -19.56 4.25
N GLY A 148 -17.62 -18.85 3.68
CA GLY A 148 -16.20 -19.10 3.92
C GLY A 148 -15.57 -20.22 3.09
N ASN A 149 -16.36 -20.97 2.30
CA ASN A 149 -15.86 -22.02 1.43
C ASN A 149 -15.67 -21.50 0.01
N ALA A 150 -14.53 -21.77 -0.61
CA ALA A 150 -14.27 -21.40 -2.00
C ALA A 150 -15.17 -22.22 -2.94
N LEU A 151 -15.73 -21.54 -3.94
CA LEU A 151 -16.46 -22.18 -5.03
C LEU A 151 -15.48 -22.56 -6.15
N GLU A 152 -15.61 -23.77 -6.64
CA GLU A 152 -14.95 -24.19 -7.88
C GLU A 152 -15.74 -23.66 -9.07
N LEU A 153 -15.21 -22.61 -9.71
CA LEU A 153 -15.80 -21.97 -10.87
C LEU A 153 -14.88 -22.14 -12.08
N THR A 154 -15.48 -22.32 -13.24
CA THR A 154 -14.77 -22.16 -14.49
C THR A 154 -14.38 -20.69 -14.70
N LYS A 155 -13.44 -20.42 -15.58
CA LYS A 155 -13.03 -19.06 -15.94
C LYS A 155 -14.23 -18.20 -16.36
N LEU A 156 -15.09 -18.74 -17.21
CA LEU A 156 -16.27 -18.05 -17.75
C LEU A 156 -17.28 -17.71 -16.63
N GLU A 157 -17.55 -18.65 -15.73
CA GLU A 157 -18.46 -18.42 -14.60
C GLU A 157 -17.93 -17.30 -13.68
N TYR A 158 -16.63 -17.30 -13.39
CA TYR A 158 -16.02 -16.23 -12.62
C TYR A 158 -16.15 -14.87 -13.35
N GLU A 159 -15.82 -14.80 -14.64
CA GLU A 159 -15.91 -13.56 -15.44
C GLU A 159 -17.33 -12.99 -15.50
N ILE A 160 -18.34 -13.86 -15.55
CA ILE A 160 -19.76 -13.44 -15.48
C ILE A 160 -20.06 -12.81 -14.10
N ILE A 161 -19.65 -13.48 -13.01
CA ILE A 161 -19.86 -12.98 -11.64
C ILE A 161 -19.12 -11.64 -11.44
N GLU A 162 -17.88 -11.55 -11.88
CA GLU A 162 -17.09 -10.33 -11.83
C GLU A 162 -17.76 -9.19 -12.57
N PHE A 163 -18.16 -9.40 -13.82
CA PHE A 163 -18.82 -8.40 -14.64
C PHE A 163 -20.14 -7.91 -14.00
N LEU A 164 -21.00 -8.81 -13.55
CA LEU A 164 -22.28 -8.46 -12.93
C LEU A 164 -22.07 -7.72 -11.60
N SER A 165 -21.13 -8.16 -10.79
CA SER A 165 -20.83 -7.54 -9.51
C SER A 165 -20.20 -6.15 -9.62
N MET A 166 -19.48 -5.88 -10.71
CA MET A 166 -18.92 -4.55 -11.00
C MET A 166 -19.96 -3.57 -11.53
N ASN A 167 -21.12 -4.06 -11.98
CA ASN A 167 -22.21 -3.25 -12.53
C ASN A 167 -23.50 -3.46 -11.71
N PRO A 168 -23.52 -3.12 -10.40
CA PRO A 168 -24.71 -3.28 -9.58
C PRO A 168 -25.85 -2.41 -10.11
N GLU A 169 -27.08 -2.88 -9.95
CA GLU A 169 -28.30 -2.19 -10.38
C GLU A 169 -28.51 -2.11 -11.90
N MET A 170 -27.63 -2.71 -12.71
CA MET A 170 -27.80 -2.83 -14.15
C MET A 170 -28.34 -4.21 -14.54
N VAL A 171 -29.25 -4.22 -15.49
CA VAL A 171 -29.79 -5.46 -16.09
C VAL A 171 -29.16 -5.65 -17.46
N PHE A 172 -28.63 -6.83 -17.69
CA PHE A 172 -28.01 -7.21 -18.95
C PHE A 172 -28.74 -8.44 -19.54
N ASP A 173 -28.97 -8.43 -20.84
CA ASP A 173 -29.33 -9.65 -21.56
C ASP A 173 -28.13 -10.56 -21.75
N LYS A 174 -28.37 -11.80 -22.11
CA LYS A 174 -27.36 -12.84 -22.25
C LYS A 174 -26.33 -12.46 -23.31
N GLU A 175 -26.76 -11.95 -24.45
CA GLU A 175 -25.94 -11.56 -25.58
C GLU A 175 -24.93 -10.49 -25.17
N ARG A 176 -25.39 -9.49 -24.44
CA ARG A 176 -24.54 -8.39 -23.95
C ARG A 176 -23.52 -8.81 -22.91
N ILE A 177 -23.88 -9.79 -22.06
CA ILE A 177 -22.92 -10.38 -21.13
C ILE A 177 -21.79 -11.07 -21.89
N TYR A 178 -22.14 -11.92 -22.86
CA TYR A 178 -21.14 -12.64 -23.66
C TYR A 178 -20.25 -11.70 -24.49
N GLU A 179 -20.78 -10.65 -25.08
CA GLU A 179 -19.98 -9.64 -25.79
C GLU A 179 -18.95 -8.96 -24.89
N LYS A 180 -19.33 -8.68 -23.64
CA LYS A 180 -18.45 -7.94 -22.68
C LYS A 180 -17.36 -8.78 -22.07
N ILE A 181 -17.60 -10.06 -21.84
CA ILE A 181 -16.58 -10.97 -21.26
C ILE A 181 -15.68 -11.63 -22.28
N GLY A 182 -15.72 -11.19 -23.56
CA GLY A 182 -14.78 -11.63 -24.60
C GLY A 182 -15.09 -13.01 -25.21
N GLY A 183 -16.35 -13.43 -25.12
CA GLY A 183 -16.78 -14.72 -25.64
C GLY A 183 -17.05 -14.72 -27.13
N TYR A 184 -16.09 -14.45 -28.01
CA TYR A 184 -16.14 -14.80 -29.43
C TYR A 184 -14.96 -15.72 -29.78
N ASP A 185 -14.83 -16.82 -29.08
CA ASP A 185 -14.15 -18.02 -29.56
C ASP A 185 -15.16 -19.18 -29.59
N ALA A 186 -16.31 -18.93 -30.23
CA ALA A 186 -17.27 -19.99 -30.58
C ALA A 186 -17.19 -20.26 -32.08
N GLU A 187 -15.99 -20.53 -32.57
CA GLU A 187 -15.80 -21.31 -33.79
C GLU A 187 -15.00 -22.57 -33.43
N GLY A 188 -15.70 -23.66 -33.31
CA GLY A 188 -15.06 -24.96 -33.32
C GLY A 188 -15.56 -25.96 -32.32
N ASP A 189 -16.80 -26.40 -32.37
CA ASP A 189 -17.04 -27.83 -32.42
C ASP A 189 -18.42 -28.14 -33.00
N SER A 190 -18.39 -28.30 -34.31
CA SER A 190 -19.41 -29.02 -35.06
C SER A 190 -18.82 -30.33 -35.46
N ARG A 191 -18.87 -31.35 -34.59
CA ARG A 191 -18.88 -32.77 -35.00
C ARG A 191 -19.39 -33.63 -33.85
#